data_a79ab559236f8792519acf44aad2c4cc
#
_entry.id   a79ab559236f8792519acf44aad2c4cc
#
_cell.length_a   1.000
_cell.length_b   1.000
_cell.length_c   1.000
_cell.angle_alpha   90.00
_cell.angle_beta   90.00
_cell.angle_gamma   90.00
#
_symmetry.space_group_name_H-M   'P 1'
#
loop_
_entity.id
_entity.type
_entity.pdbx_description
1 polymer ?
#
loop_
_entity_poly.entity_id
_entity_poly.type
_entity_poly.pdbx_seq_one_letter_code
_entity_poly.pdbx_strand_id
1 'polypeptide(L)'
;MDNNRRSTLVRLGGMATLALAGCVSWPGSEPLRVTLASVEPLSGEGLEVRMLLKLRVQNPNQSPIDYQGISVTLDLRGSTLASGVSPEAGSLAGFGEKVVEVPVTVSAVAALRQVFGLASGSNRGLDYVLRGRLGWHGFEASGKIDWPA
;
A
#
# COMPACT_ATOMS: atom_id res chain seq x y z
N MET A 1 69.18 42.16 -26.59
CA MET A 1 68.52 41.21 -27.49
C MET A 1 67.62 40.34 -26.67
N ASP A 2 66.55 40.78 -26.47
CA ASP A 2 65.14 40.50 -26.60
C ASP A 2 64.80 39.02 -26.69
N ASN A 3 64.14 38.49 -25.74
CA ASN A 3 63.09 37.53 -26.01
C ASN A 3 62.06 37.44 -24.91
N ASN A 4 61.05 38.14 -25.15
CA ASN A 4 59.77 38.18 -24.48
C ASN A 4 59.07 36.84 -24.65
N ARG A 5 58.93 36.04 -23.60
CA ARG A 5 58.08 34.86 -23.59
C ARG A 5 56.84 35.13 -22.76
N ARG A 6 55.78 35.48 -23.46
CA ARG A 6 54.45 35.56 -22.91
C ARG A 6 53.89 34.17 -22.67
N SER A 7 53.84 33.81 -21.42
CA SER A 7 53.16 32.59 -20.97
C SER A 7 51.65 32.79 -20.99
N THR A 8 51.00 32.22 -21.96
CA THR A 8 49.53 32.19 -22.03
C THR A 8 49.00 31.13 -21.06
N LEU A 9 48.48 31.58 -19.93
CA LEU A 9 47.76 30.75 -18.99
C LEU A 9 46.37 30.42 -19.57
N VAL A 10 46.24 29.26 -20.10
CA VAL A 10 44.93 28.67 -20.47
C VAL A 10 44.23 28.26 -19.17
N ARG A 11 43.28 29.06 -18.73
CA ARG A 11 42.37 28.69 -17.65
C ARG A 11 41.32 27.72 -18.24
N LEU A 12 41.47 26.44 -17.93
CA LEU A 12 40.38 25.48 -18.12
C LEU A 12 39.27 25.76 -17.07
N GLY A 13 38.24 26.47 -17.50
CA GLY A 13 37.05 26.60 -16.75
C GLY A 13 36.31 25.24 -16.71
N GLY A 14 36.40 24.55 -15.58
CA GLY A 14 35.58 23.39 -15.31
C GLY A 14 34.11 23.76 -15.20
N MET A 15 33.34 23.42 -16.22
CA MET A 15 31.86 23.52 -16.20
C MET A 15 31.34 22.37 -15.37
N ALA A 16 31.10 22.62 -14.07
CA ALA A 16 30.38 21.70 -13.20
C ALA A 16 28.89 21.73 -13.61
N THR A 17 28.50 20.76 -14.44
CA THR A 17 27.08 20.49 -14.69
C THR A 17 26.49 19.84 -13.44
N LEU A 18 25.78 20.64 -12.63
CA LEU A 18 24.87 20.12 -11.60
C LEU A 18 23.74 19.39 -12.33
N ALA A 19 23.81 18.07 -12.34
CA ALA A 19 22.68 17.24 -12.67
C ALA A 19 21.66 17.35 -11.54
N LEU A 20 20.67 18.23 -11.70
CA LEU A 20 19.46 18.22 -10.91
C LEU A 20 18.71 16.94 -11.28
N ALA A 21 18.90 15.90 -10.48
CA ALA A 21 18.01 14.73 -10.49
C ALA A 21 16.68 15.18 -9.91
N GLY A 22 15.89 15.88 -10.74
CA GLY A 22 14.51 16.15 -10.43
C GLY A 22 13.75 14.84 -10.41
N CYS A 23 13.16 14.47 -9.27
CA CYS A 23 12.14 13.45 -9.24
C CYS A 23 10.98 13.95 -10.10
N VAL A 24 10.91 13.48 -11.33
CA VAL A 24 9.78 13.72 -12.21
C VAL A 24 8.64 12.85 -11.68
N SER A 25 7.83 13.41 -10.81
CA SER A 25 6.53 12.84 -10.50
C SER A 25 5.68 12.99 -11.76
N TRP A 26 5.38 11.87 -12.42
CA TRP A 26 4.49 11.87 -13.56
C TRP A 26 3.11 12.34 -13.11
N PRO A 27 2.56 13.43 -13.70
CA PRO A 27 1.23 13.87 -13.36
C PRO A 27 0.25 12.76 -13.73
N GLY A 28 -0.56 12.28 -12.76
CA GLY A 28 -1.58 11.27 -12.95
C GLY A 28 -1.24 9.86 -12.46
N SER A 29 -0.19 9.71 -11.65
CA SER A 29 0.18 8.43 -11.01
C SER A 29 0.06 8.45 -9.49
N GLU A 30 -1.01 9.03 -8.97
CA GLU A 30 -1.31 8.95 -7.53
C GLU A 30 -1.68 7.51 -7.16
N PRO A 31 -1.21 7.02 -6.00
CA PRO A 31 -1.56 5.69 -5.53
C PRO A 31 -3.06 5.58 -5.28
N LEU A 32 -3.61 4.37 -5.44
CA LEU A 32 -5.00 4.08 -5.14
C LEU A 32 -5.29 4.38 -3.67
N ARG A 33 -6.44 4.98 -3.42
CA ARG A 33 -6.94 5.19 -2.05
C ARG A 33 -7.83 4.01 -1.69
N VAL A 34 -7.43 3.28 -0.66
CA VAL A 34 -8.15 2.09 -0.22
C VAL A 34 -8.56 2.27 1.23
N THR A 35 -9.81 1.94 1.52
CA THR A 35 -10.35 1.92 2.88
C THR A 35 -11.05 0.59 3.13
N LEU A 36 -10.89 0.07 4.34
CA LEU A 36 -11.62 -1.11 4.80
C LEU A 36 -13.08 -0.70 5.09
N ALA A 37 -14.01 -1.16 4.25
CA ALA A 37 -15.42 -0.84 4.38
C ALA A 37 -16.14 -1.76 5.37
N SER A 38 -15.89 -3.06 5.29
CA SER A 38 -16.42 -4.04 6.25
C SER A 38 -15.58 -5.31 6.31
N VAL A 39 -15.77 -6.05 7.38
CA VAL A 39 -15.21 -7.39 7.60
C VAL A 39 -16.36 -8.31 7.98
N GLU A 40 -16.59 -9.34 7.20
CA GLU A 40 -17.69 -10.28 7.41
C GLU A 40 -17.14 -11.69 7.62
N PRO A 41 -17.68 -12.47 8.56
CA PRO A 41 -17.29 -13.86 8.72
C PRO A 41 -17.74 -14.68 7.50
N LEU A 42 -16.88 -15.57 7.04
CA LEU A 42 -17.22 -16.59 6.05
C LEU A 42 -17.27 -17.95 6.73
N SER A 43 -18.15 -18.82 6.23
CA SER A 43 -18.15 -20.22 6.63
C SER A 43 -16.81 -20.86 6.25
N GLY A 44 -16.09 -21.37 7.25
CA GLY A 44 -14.84 -22.10 7.08
C GLY A 44 -15.08 -23.60 7.19
N GLU A 45 -14.20 -24.39 6.63
CA GLU A 45 -14.14 -25.83 6.86
C GLU A 45 -13.07 -26.13 7.93
N GLY A 46 -13.44 -26.91 8.94
CA GLY A 46 -12.53 -27.30 10.01
C GLY A 46 -12.15 -26.17 10.95
N LEU A 47 -10.85 -26.01 11.22
CA LEU A 47 -10.30 -24.99 12.15
C LEU A 47 -9.89 -23.70 11.44
N GLU A 48 -10.18 -23.55 10.16
CA GLU A 48 -9.88 -22.31 9.44
C GLU A 48 -10.91 -21.22 9.77
N VAL A 49 -10.41 -20.07 10.19
CA VAL A 49 -11.22 -18.86 10.31
C VAL A 49 -11.05 -18.09 9.03
N ARG A 50 -12.15 -17.94 8.29
CA ARG A 50 -12.19 -17.17 7.04
C ARG A 50 -13.06 -15.94 7.20
N MET A 51 -12.65 -14.87 6.57
CA MET A 51 -13.36 -13.59 6.56
C MET A 51 -13.40 -13.01 5.16
N LEU A 52 -14.44 -12.25 4.88
CA LEU A 52 -14.58 -11.47 3.66
C LEU A 52 -14.24 -10.02 3.98
N LEU A 53 -13.19 -9.50 3.38
CA LEU A 53 -12.86 -8.08 3.43
C LEU A 53 -13.55 -7.37 2.28
N LYS A 54 -14.33 -6.34 2.58
CA LYS A 54 -14.87 -5.41 1.58
C LYS A 54 -14.03 -4.14 1.60
N LEU A 55 -13.37 -3.88 0.48
CA LEU A 55 -12.47 -2.76 0.32
C LEU A 55 -13.07 -1.75 -0.63
N ARG A 56 -13.19 -0.51 -0.17
CA ARG A 56 -13.55 0.61 -1.02
C ARG A 56 -12.28 1.14 -1.66
N VAL A 57 -12.21 1.05 -2.99
CA VAL A 57 -11.06 1.47 -3.79
C VAL A 57 -11.45 2.68 -4.60
N GLN A 58 -10.69 3.76 -4.47
CA GLN A 58 -10.85 4.99 -5.23
C GLN A 58 -9.64 5.17 -6.13
N ASN A 59 -9.90 5.52 -7.38
CA ASN A 59 -8.87 5.90 -8.34
C ASN A 59 -8.76 7.43 -8.39
N PRO A 60 -7.71 8.03 -7.84
CA PRO A 60 -7.53 9.48 -7.88
C PRO A 60 -7.01 10.00 -9.23
N ASN A 61 -6.78 9.10 -10.18
CA ASN A 61 -6.23 9.43 -11.49
C ASN A 61 -7.33 9.57 -12.54
N GLN A 62 -7.06 10.35 -13.57
CA GLN A 62 -7.98 10.52 -14.71
C GLN A 62 -8.09 9.25 -15.57
N SER A 63 -7.00 8.48 -15.68
CA SER A 63 -6.98 7.25 -16.47
C SER A 63 -7.67 6.11 -15.75
N PRO A 64 -8.52 5.34 -16.41
CA PRO A 64 -9.11 4.14 -15.84
C PRO A 64 -8.03 3.09 -15.58
N ILE A 65 -8.30 2.20 -14.63
CA ILE A 65 -7.43 1.11 -14.24
C ILE A 65 -8.16 -0.20 -14.50
N ASP A 66 -7.59 -1.03 -15.35
CA ASP A 66 -8.03 -2.41 -15.52
C ASP A 66 -7.18 -3.31 -14.63
N TYR A 67 -7.83 -4.23 -13.94
CA TYR A 67 -7.16 -5.14 -13.03
C TYR A 67 -7.61 -6.58 -13.23
N GLN A 68 -6.70 -7.48 -12.97
CA GLN A 68 -6.93 -8.92 -12.90
C GLN A 68 -6.28 -9.45 -11.63
N GLY A 69 -7.13 -9.92 -10.74
CA GLY A 69 -6.71 -10.40 -9.43
C GLY A 69 -6.49 -9.29 -8.40
N ILE A 70 -6.76 -9.65 -7.16
CA ILE A 70 -6.59 -8.81 -5.99
C ILE A 70 -5.86 -9.63 -4.93
N SER A 71 -4.85 -9.07 -4.29
CA SER A 71 -4.20 -9.68 -3.14
C SER A 71 -4.16 -8.71 -1.98
N VAL A 72 -4.36 -9.22 -0.77
CA VAL A 72 -4.33 -8.40 0.45
C VAL A 72 -3.63 -9.11 1.58
N THR A 73 -3.01 -8.33 2.43
CA THR A 73 -2.44 -8.73 3.71
C THR A 73 -2.88 -7.72 4.75
N LEU A 74 -3.46 -8.21 5.83
CA LEU A 74 -3.88 -7.39 6.97
C LEU A 74 -2.94 -7.64 8.14
N ASP A 75 -2.24 -6.61 8.55
CA ASP A 75 -1.40 -6.61 9.73
C ASP A 75 -2.14 -5.90 10.87
N LEU A 76 -2.09 -6.48 12.07
CA LEU A 76 -2.53 -5.86 13.31
C LEU A 76 -1.34 -5.77 14.26
N ARG A 77 -1.10 -4.57 14.81
CA ARG A 77 0.01 -4.32 15.74
C ARG A 77 1.36 -4.84 15.21
N GLY A 78 1.60 -4.68 13.91
CA GLY A 78 2.85 -5.11 13.27
C GLY A 78 2.99 -6.61 13.02
N SER A 79 1.93 -7.41 13.24
CA SER A 79 1.91 -8.84 12.94
C SER A 79 0.83 -9.16 11.91
N THR A 80 1.18 -9.97 10.91
CA THR A 80 0.21 -10.41 9.91
C THR A 80 -0.87 -11.25 10.56
N LEU A 81 -2.11 -10.76 10.51
CA LEU A 81 -3.29 -11.46 11.01
C LEU A 81 -3.95 -12.31 9.95
N ALA A 82 -4.12 -11.75 8.75
CA ALA A 82 -4.85 -12.38 7.68
C ALA A 82 -4.26 -12.06 6.31
N SER A 83 -4.42 -12.95 5.38
CA SER A 83 -4.06 -12.75 3.98
C SER A 83 -5.02 -13.47 3.05
N GLY A 84 -5.12 -12.98 1.83
CA GLY A 84 -5.97 -13.61 0.83
C GLY A 84 -5.77 -13.07 -0.57
N VAL A 85 -6.34 -13.80 -1.51
CA VAL A 85 -6.34 -13.45 -2.93
C VAL A 85 -7.73 -13.66 -3.51
N SER A 86 -8.09 -12.85 -4.48
CA SER A 86 -9.30 -13.01 -5.27
C SER A 86 -8.93 -12.98 -6.76
N PRO A 87 -9.46 -13.88 -7.58
CA PRO A 87 -9.24 -13.87 -9.03
C PRO A 87 -10.11 -12.82 -9.75
N GLU A 88 -10.87 -12.03 -9.01
CA GLU A 88 -11.77 -11.03 -9.59
C GLU A 88 -11.03 -10.10 -10.54
N ALA A 89 -11.61 -9.90 -11.73
CA ALA A 89 -11.14 -8.96 -12.72
C ALA A 89 -12.17 -7.86 -12.92
N GLY A 90 -11.72 -6.67 -13.27
CA GLY A 90 -12.62 -5.56 -13.50
C GLY A 90 -11.91 -4.31 -13.95
N SER A 91 -12.67 -3.22 -14.04
CA SER A 91 -12.17 -1.90 -14.36
C SER A 91 -12.64 -0.90 -13.30
N LEU A 92 -11.77 0.02 -12.98
CA LEU A 92 -12.03 1.15 -12.09
C LEU A 92 -11.88 2.44 -12.91
N ALA A 93 -12.97 3.13 -13.13
CA ALA A 93 -12.97 4.35 -13.92
C ALA A 93 -12.03 5.43 -13.35
N GLY A 94 -11.56 6.33 -14.20
CA GLY A 94 -10.85 7.52 -13.73
C GLY A 94 -11.73 8.33 -12.79
N PHE A 95 -11.17 8.77 -11.67
CA PHE A 95 -11.90 9.41 -10.55
C PHE A 95 -13.08 8.59 -10.01
N GLY A 96 -13.10 7.28 -10.32
CA GLY A 96 -14.14 6.35 -9.90
C GLY A 96 -13.84 5.67 -8.58
N GLU A 97 -14.89 5.04 -8.05
CA GLU A 97 -14.84 4.26 -6.83
C GLU A 97 -15.53 2.92 -7.05
N LYS A 98 -15.01 1.87 -6.42
CA LYS A 98 -15.59 0.54 -6.45
C LYS A 98 -15.35 -0.18 -5.12
N VAL A 99 -16.31 -1.00 -4.71
CA VAL A 99 -16.10 -1.95 -3.62
C VAL A 99 -15.67 -3.28 -4.22
N VAL A 100 -14.56 -3.80 -3.73
CA VAL A 100 -14.02 -5.12 -4.10
C VAL A 100 -14.03 -6.04 -2.89
N GLU A 101 -14.27 -7.33 -3.13
CA GLU A 101 -14.40 -8.33 -2.08
C GLU A 101 -13.22 -9.31 -2.15
N VAL A 102 -12.57 -9.51 -1.02
CA VAL A 102 -11.42 -10.42 -0.94
C VAL A 102 -11.61 -11.38 0.22
N PRO A 103 -11.77 -12.68 -0.04
CA PRO A 103 -11.75 -13.67 1.01
C PRO A 103 -10.33 -13.81 1.57
N VAL A 104 -10.21 -13.76 2.88
CA VAL A 104 -8.94 -13.91 3.59
C VAL A 104 -9.01 -15.04 4.61
N THR A 105 -7.88 -15.68 4.82
CA THR A 105 -7.70 -16.66 5.89
C THR A 105 -6.97 -16.01 7.05
N VAL A 106 -7.52 -16.20 8.25
CA VAL A 106 -6.96 -15.64 9.49
C VAL A 106 -6.01 -16.65 10.12
N SER A 107 -4.82 -16.20 10.47
CA SER A 107 -3.86 -17.02 11.22
C SER A 107 -4.35 -17.23 12.65
N ALA A 108 -4.65 -18.48 13.04
CA ALA A 108 -5.07 -18.79 14.40
C ALA A 108 -4.03 -18.40 15.45
N VAL A 109 -2.74 -18.55 15.15
CA VAL A 109 -1.64 -18.17 16.04
C VAL A 109 -1.58 -16.65 16.23
N ALA A 110 -1.74 -15.90 15.13
CA ALA A 110 -1.77 -14.45 15.18
C ALA A 110 -3.01 -13.94 15.92
N ALA A 111 -4.17 -14.56 15.70
CA ALA A 111 -5.41 -14.25 16.43
C ALA A 111 -5.24 -14.45 17.93
N LEU A 112 -4.67 -15.58 18.37
CA LEU A 112 -4.37 -15.84 19.77
C LEU A 112 -3.43 -14.79 20.37
N ARG A 113 -2.38 -14.39 19.68
CA ARG A 113 -1.47 -13.33 20.14
C ARG A 113 -2.20 -12.00 20.35
N GLN A 114 -3.16 -11.66 19.48
CA GLN A 114 -3.96 -10.45 19.63
C GLN A 114 -4.86 -10.53 20.87
N VAL A 115 -5.50 -11.68 21.13
CA VAL A 115 -6.34 -11.90 22.31
C VAL A 115 -5.51 -11.77 23.59
N PHE A 116 -4.34 -12.38 23.67
CA PHE A 116 -3.45 -12.26 24.83
C PHE A 116 -2.95 -10.83 25.03
N GLY A 117 -2.64 -10.11 23.94
CA GLY A 117 -2.26 -8.70 23.98
C GLY A 117 -3.37 -7.79 24.53
N LEU A 118 -4.64 -8.06 24.18
CA LEU A 118 -5.80 -7.35 24.70
C LEU A 118 -6.04 -7.63 26.18
N ALA A 119 -5.88 -8.88 26.61
CA ALA A 119 -6.01 -9.28 28.02
C ALA A 119 -4.99 -8.61 28.93
N SER A 120 -3.83 -8.19 28.39
CA SER A 120 -2.78 -7.48 29.11
C SER A 120 -3.06 -5.98 29.31
N GLY A 121 -4.22 -5.48 28.95
CA GLY A 121 -4.70 -4.13 29.28
C GLY A 121 -4.14 -2.99 28.44
N SER A 122 -3.46 -3.25 27.33
CA SER A 122 -2.90 -2.24 26.48
C SER A 122 -3.87 -1.85 25.34
N ASN A 123 -4.46 -0.67 25.50
CA ASN A 123 -5.15 0.14 24.49
C ASN A 123 -6.43 -0.41 23.80
N ARG A 124 -7.48 0.40 23.89
CA ARG A 124 -8.79 0.19 23.27
C ARG A 124 -8.79 0.31 21.74
N GLY A 125 -7.73 0.74 21.11
CA GLY A 125 -7.59 0.87 19.65
C GLY A 125 -6.55 -0.10 19.10
N LEU A 126 -6.91 -0.83 18.05
CA LEU A 126 -6.00 -1.70 17.31
C LEU A 126 -5.54 -0.98 16.05
N ASP A 127 -4.24 -0.68 15.97
CA ASP A 127 -3.66 -0.16 14.75
C ASP A 127 -3.59 -1.29 13.71
N TYR A 128 -4.13 -1.02 12.53
CA TYR A 128 -4.05 -1.93 11.39
C TYR A 128 -3.30 -1.31 10.23
N VAL A 129 -2.65 -2.15 9.47
CA VAL A 129 -2.10 -1.83 8.16
C VAL A 129 -2.60 -2.87 7.17
N LEU A 130 -3.27 -2.39 6.14
CA LEU A 130 -3.74 -3.19 5.03
C LEU A 130 -2.86 -2.91 3.83
N ARG A 131 -2.16 -3.93 3.34
CA ARG A 131 -1.35 -3.87 2.13
C ARG A 131 -1.94 -4.78 1.08
N GLY A 132 -1.85 -4.37 -0.17
CA GLY A 132 -2.36 -5.21 -1.23
C GLY A 132 -2.00 -4.71 -2.62
N ARG A 133 -2.51 -5.44 -3.60
CA ARG A 133 -2.38 -5.13 -5.01
C ARG A 133 -3.70 -5.36 -5.72
N LEU A 134 -4.08 -4.41 -6.55
CA LEU A 134 -5.17 -4.51 -7.49
C LEU A 134 -4.55 -4.63 -8.89
N GLY A 135 -4.43 -5.86 -9.40
CA GLY A 135 -3.58 -6.14 -10.56
C GLY A 135 -2.13 -5.72 -10.30
N TRP A 136 -1.64 -4.77 -11.06
CA TRP A 136 -0.28 -4.22 -10.92
C TRP A 136 -0.17 -3.05 -9.93
N HIS A 137 -1.29 -2.50 -9.50
CA HIS A 137 -1.34 -1.32 -8.65
C HIS A 137 -1.30 -1.71 -7.18
N GLY A 138 -0.17 -1.41 -6.53
CA GLY A 138 0.00 -1.58 -5.09
C GLY A 138 -0.76 -0.51 -4.32
N PHE A 139 -1.24 -0.87 -3.13
CA PHE A 139 -1.85 0.06 -2.19
C PHE A 139 -1.49 -0.27 -0.75
N GLU A 140 -1.54 0.73 0.09
CA GLU A 140 -1.43 0.61 1.53
C GLU A 140 -2.47 1.52 2.19
N ALA A 141 -3.17 0.97 3.17
CA ALA A 141 -4.10 1.71 4.01
C ALA A 141 -3.80 1.40 5.47
N SER A 142 -3.90 2.39 6.32
CA SER A 142 -3.71 2.23 7.76
C SER A 142 -4.81 2.96 8.52
N GLY A 143 -5.09 2.49 9.72
CA GLY A 143 -6.10 3.09 10.58
C GLY A 143 -6.14 2.42 11.95
N LYS A 144 -7.18 2.77 12.69
CA LYS A 144 -7.48 2.18 13.99
C LYS A 144 -8.83 1.51 13.95
N ILE A 145 -8.91 0.33 14.51
CA ILE A 145 -10.16 -0.36 14.76
C ILE A 145 -10.48 -0.12 16.22
N ASP A 146 -11.56 0.63 16.49
CA ASP A 146 -12.08 0.78 17.83
C ASP A 146 -12.95 -0.45 18.14
N TRP A 147 -12.54 -1.22 19.12
CA TRP A 147 -13.34 -2.35 19.58
C TRP A 147 -14.39 -1.84 20.55
N PRO A 148 -15.68 -2.09 20.30
CA PRO A 148 -16.71 -1.74 21.26
C PRO A 148 -16.47 -2.50 22.57
N ALA A 149 -16.49 -1.76 23.64
CA ALA A 149 -16.36 -2.30 24.99
C ALA A 149 -17.60 -3.10 25.39
#